data_04d96492aaa9291892c45a841b9315b0
#
_entry.id   04d96492aaa9291892c45a841b9315b0
#
_cell.length_a   1.000
_cell.length_b   1.000
_cell.length_c   1.000
_cell.angle_alpha   90.00
_cell.angle_beta   90.00
_cell.angle_gamma   90.00
#
_symmetry.space_group_name_H-M   'P 1'
#
loop_
_entity.id
_entity.type
_entity.pdbx_description
1 polymer ?
#
loop_
_entity_poly.entity_id
_entity_poly.type
_entity_poly.pdbx_seq_one_letter_code
_entity_poly.pdbx_strand_id
1 'polypeptide(L)'
;MSSPHASDRQGRTLTVWTPEDKAFWETEGQAVAKLNLWISVPALFLAFAVWQLWSVVAVNLPTLGFRYSTNQLFWLAAAPALSGATLRIFYSFMVPVFGGRRWTAISTASLLIPAIGIGFAVQDPTTPYPTMLILALLCGLGGGNFSSSMANISFFFPKERKGSALGVNAGLGNLGVSVVQFLSPIIISVGVFGVFGGESQTIVNKAGQHVEVWAQNAAFVWVPWIVLASVVAWFFMNDIADAKASFAAQAAIFRNKHNWLMCLLYLGTFGSFIGYAAGFPLLIKSQFKDVNPLAYAWIGPLVGALIRPVGGWLADQLGGARVTFWNFIVMACAVVGVLFFLPKTTGSAWALPYGPHDGSFTGFFLMFLVLFLTTGIGNGSTFRMIPVIFLNLKTRAVLRNDEVALAAAVKEGNTEAAAVLGFTGAFAAYGGFFIPKSYGSAIAATGGPELALFTFIGFYVVCIVTTWWFYARRDAEQAC
;
A
#
# COMPACT_ATOMS: atom_id res chain seq x y z
N MET A 1 -10.94 28.09 -41.48
CA MET A 1 -11.27 27.89 -40.05
C MET A 1 -10.57 26.61 -39.64
N SER A 2 -9.41 26.72 -38.98
CA SER A 2 -8.68 25.59 -38.45
C SER A 2 -9.48 24.96 -37.31
N SER A 3 -9.66 23.65 -37.33
CA SER A 3 -10.36 22.90 -36.27
C SER A 3 -9.70 23.16 -34.91
N PRO A 4 -10.47 23.53 -33.89
CA PRO A 4 -9.93 23.90 -32.56
C PRO A 4 -9.54 22.73 -31.67
N HIS A 5 -9.25 21.54 -32.21
CA HIS A 5 -9.16 20.29 -31.44
C HIS A 5 -7.83 19.54 -31.54
N ALA A 6 -6.78 20.15 -32.06
CA ALA A 6 -5.44 19.58 -31.91
C ALA A 6 -4.89 19.99 -30.55
N SER A 7 -4.58 19.02 -29.68
CA SER A 7 -3.81 19.27 -28.46
C SER A 7 -2.51 19.94 -28.86
N ASP A 8 -2.37 21.23 -28.54
CA ASP A 8 -1.16 21.98 -28.82
C ASP A 8 -0.06 21.34 -27.96
N ARG A 9 0.94 20.73 -28.60
CA ARG A 9 2.01 19.97 -27.92
C ARG A 9 3.34 20.70 -28.10
N GLN A 10 3.96 21.04 -26.99
CA GLN A 10 5.38 21.35 -26.96
C GLN A 10 6.17 20.10 -26.57
N GLY A 11 6.57 19.29 -27.54
CA GLY A 11 7.20 18.01 -27.32
C GLY A 11 6.26 17.00 -26.65
N ARG A 12 6.51 16.63 -25.37
CA ARG A 12 5.66 15.73 -24.57
C ARG A 12 4.76 16.48 -23.60
N THR A 13 4.76 17.80 -23.58
CA THR A 13 3.91 18.62 -22.72
C THR A 13 2.63 19.00 -23.45
N LEU A 14 1.50 18.66 -22.87
CA LEU A 14 0.17 19.03 -23.34
C LEU A 14 -0.17 20.42 -22.79
N THR A 15 -0.24 21.42 -23.67
CA THR A 15 -0.55 22.81 -23.29
C THR A 15 -2.04 23.06 -23.18
N VAL A 16 -2.86 22.27 -23.89
CA VAL A 16 -4.32 22.26 -23.78
C VAL A 16 -4.77 20.85 -23.41
N TRP A 17 -5.47 20.72 -22.27
CA TRP A 17 -6.01 19.45 -21.80
C TRP A 17 -7.39 19.66 -21.19
N THR A 18 -8.44 19.28 -21.93
CA THR A 18 -9.85 19.49 -21.57
C THR A 18 -10.63 18.17 -21.53
N PRO A 19 -10.35 17.27 -20.56
CA PRO A 19 -10.94 15.92 -20.52
C PRO A 19 -12.46 15.92 -20.29
N GLU A 20 -13.03 17.02 -19.79
CA GLU A 20 -14.48 17.19 -19.59
C GLU A 20 -15.22 17.52 -20.91
N ASP A 21 -14.50 17.98 -21.96
CA ASP A 21 -15.07 18.15 -23.28
C ASP A 21 -15.24 16.80 -23.97
N LYS A 22 -16.48 16.42 -24.26
CA LYS A 22 -16.83 15.14 -24.84
C LYS A 22 -16.20 14.93 -26.23
N ALA A 23 -16.20 15.97 -27.07
CA ALA A 23 -15.62 15.89 -28.41
C ALA A 23 -14.09 15.68 -28.36
N PHE A 24 -13.40 16.46 -27.52
CA PHE A 24 -11.96 16.27 -27.27
C PHE A 24 -11.67 14.89 -26.70
N TRP A 25 -12.47 14.42 -25.74
CA TRP A 25 -12.28 13.14 -25.11
C TRP A 25 -12.40 11.96 -26.08
N GLU A 26 -13.42 11.97 -26.93
CA GLU A 26 -13.67 10.89 -27.89
C GLU A 26 -12.65 10.84 -29.02
N THR A 27 -12.11 11.99 -29.42
CA THR A 27 -11.15 12.08 -30.56
C THR A 27 -9.70 11.82 -30.14
N GLU A 28 -9.21 12.46 -29.09
CA GLU A 28 -7.80 12.39 -28.66
C GLU A 28 -7.61 12.02 -27.17
N GLY A 29 -8.41 12.63 -26.30
CA GLY A 29 -8.17 12.61 -24.86
C GLY A 29 -8.09 11.20 -24.29
N GLN A 30 -9.00 10.31 -24.68
CA GLN A 30 -9.07 8.94 -24.19
C GLN A 30 -7.82 8.11 -24.53
N ALA A 31 -7.29 8.24 -25.73
CA ALA A 31 -6.10 7.49 -26.15
C ALA A 31 -4.86 7.92 -25.34
N VAL A 32 -4.68 9.23 -25.19
CA VAL A 32 -3.57 9.80 -24.39
C VAL A 32 -3.70 9.43 -22.92
N ALA A 33 -4.90 9.54 -22.33
CA ALA A 33 -5.15 9.18 -20.94
C ALA A 33 -4.88 7.68 -20.68
N LYS A 34 -5.35 6.79 -21.58
CA LYS A 34 -5.07 5.34 -21.48
C LYS A 34 -3.59 5.03 -21.60
N LEU A 35 -2.86 5.66 -22.50
CA LEU A 35 -1.41 5.47 -22.63
C LEU A 35 -0.71 5.81 -21.32
N ASN A 36 -1.00 6.98 -20.74
CA ASN A 36 -0.38 7.41 -19.48
C ASN A 36 -0.77 6.47 -18.31
N LEU A 37 -2.01 5.99 -18.25
CA LEU A 37 -2.44 5.01 -17.26
C LEU A 37 -1.66 3.70 -17.38
N TRP A 38 -1.57 3.13 -18.58
CA TRP A 38 -0.93 1.83 -18.78
C TRP A 38 0.60 1.87 -18.64
N ILE A 39 1.24 3.04 -18.70
CA ILE A 39 2.63 3.22 -18.32
C ILE A 39 2.76 3.44 -16.82
N SER A 40 1.82 4.13 -16.19
CA SER A 40 1.81 4.38 -14.75
C SER A 40 1.63 3.09 -13.93
N VAL A 41 0.78 2.15 -14.40
CA VAL A 41 0.49 0.89 -13.70
C VAL A 41 1.75 0.06 -13.44
N PRO A 42 2.59 -0.32 -14.42
CA PRO A 42 3.82 -1.07 -14.15
C PRO A 42 4.83 -0.28 -13.31
N ALA A 43 4.94 1.05 -13.48
CA ALA A 43 5.79 1.86 -12.63
C ALA A 43 5.35 1.81 -11.16
N LEU A 44 4.05 1.89 -10.89
CA LEU A 44 3.49 1.78 -9.55
C LEU A 44 3.60 0.35 -8.98
N PHE A 45 3.42 -0.67 -9.82
CA PHE A 45 3.62 -2.07 -9.45
C PHE A 45 5.06 -2.32 -8.96
N LEU A 46 6.06 -1.85 -9.69
CA LEU A 46 7.48 -1.94 -9.30
C LEU A 46 7.77 -1.17 -8.02
N ALA A 47 7.13 -0.02 -7.84
CA ALA A 47 7.23 0.77 -6.63
C ALA A 47 6.73 0.00 -5.41
N PHE A 48 5.60 -0.70 -5.51
CA PHE A 48 5.07 -1.56 -4.44
C PHE A 48 5.94 -2.81 -4.22
N ALA A 49 6.48 -3.42 -5.28
CA ALA A 49 7.39 -4.56 -5.17
C ALA A 49 8.66 -4.20 -4.37
N VAL A 50 9.32 -3.09 -4.74
CA VAL A 50 10.51 -2.62 -4.01
C VAL A 50 10.15 -2.17 -2.59
N TRP A 51 9.02 -1.51 -2.40
CA TRP A 51 8.55 -1.08 -1.07
C TRP A 51 8.38 -2.25 -0.10
N GLN A 52 7.92 -3.41 -0.60
CA GLN A 52 7.67 -4.61 0.20
C GLN A 52 8.82 -5.63 0.15
N LEU A 53 9.92 -5.32 -0.50
CA LEU A 53 11.06 -6.23 -0.69
C LEU A 53 11.61 -6.77 0.63
N TRP A 54 11.65 -5.94 1.68
CA TRP A 54 12.13 -6.36 3.01
C TRP A 54 11.25 -7.40 3.71
N SER A 55 9.99 -7.54 3.31
CA SER A 55 9.12 -8.62 3.83
C SER A 55 9.66 -10.01 3.46
N VAL A 56 10.42 -10.10 2.39
CA VAL A 56 11.04 -11.35 1.90
C VAL A 56 12.51 -11.43 2.29
N VAL A 57 13.26 -10.37 2.09
CA VAL A 57 14.71 -10.34 2.39
C VAL A 57 14.97 -10.64 3.86
N ALA A 58 14.24 -9.97 4.78
CA ALA A 58 14.45 -10.15 6.21
C ALA A 58 14.21 -11.59 6.71
N VAL A 59 13.32 -12.33 6.06
CA VAL A 59 13.06 -13.75 6.39
C VAL A 59 14.26 -14.63 6.08
N ASN A 60 15.04 -14.30 5.04
CA ASN A 60 16.16 -15.12 4.58
C ASN A 60 17.47 -14.78 5.30
N LEU A 61 17.62 -13.57 5.86
CA LEU A 61 18.87 -13.13 6.49
C LEU A 61 19.46 -14.11 7.52
N PRO A 62 18.66 -14.69 8.45
CA PRO A 62 19.22 -15.64 9.42
C PRO A 62 19.83 -16.89 8.78
N THR A 63 19.24 -17.39 7.68
CA THR A 63 19.74 -18.56 6.97
C THR A 63 20.99 -18.26 6.14
N LEU A 64 21.20 -16.98 5.81
CA LEU A 64 22.40 -16.47 5.12
C LEU A 64 23.55 -16.15 6.09
N GLY A 65 23.37 -16.36 7.40
CA GLY A 65 24.41 -16.15 8.41
C GLY A 65 24.38 -14.77 9.09
N PHE A 66 23.41 -13.91 8.79
CA PHE A 66 23.25 -12.62 9.49
C PHE A 66 22.79 -12.83 10.93
N ARG A 67 23.46 -12.18 11.88
CA ARG A 67 23.22 -12.32 13.33
C ARG A 67 22.35 -11.18 13.87
N TYR A 68 21.25 -10.86 13.19
CA TYR A 68 20.32 -9.85 13.66
C TYR A 68 19.27 -10.46 14.58
N SER A 69 18.90 -9.72 15.64
CA SER A 69 17.81 -10.12 16.54
C SER A 69 16.46 -10.12 15.81
N THR A 70 15.49 -10.88 16.33
CA THR A 70 14.13 -10.89 15.80
C THR A 70 13.53 -9.48 15.71
N ASN A 71 13.74 -8.65 16.74
CA ASN A 71 13.27 -7.25 16.71
C ASN A 71 13.95 -6.43 15.59
N GLN A 72 15.24 -6.62 15.34
CA GLN A 72 15.95 -5.96 14.24
C GLN A 72 15.39 -6.38 12.87
N LEU A 73 15.07 -7.65 12.67
CA LEU A 73 14.46 -8.13 11.44
C LEU A 73 13.07 -7.49 11.20
N PHE A 74 12.24 -7.39 12.25
CA PHE A 74 10.97 -6.68 12.15
C PHE A 74 11.12 -5.17 11.91
N TRP A 75 12.18 -4.55 12.42
CA TRP A 75 12.53 -3.17 12.07
C TRP A 75 12.83 -3.01 10.58
N LEU A 76 13.61 -3.94 9.99
CA LEU A 76 13.90 -3.91 8.55
C LEU A 76 12.63 -4.06 7.72
N ALA A 77 11.69 -4.92 8.12
CA ALA A 77 10.41 -5.06 7.45
C ALA A 77 9.49 -3.82 7.62
N ALA A 78 9.60 -3.10 8.74
CA ALA A 78 8.79 -1.93 9.06
C ALA A 78 9.33 -0.62 8.46
N ALA A 79 10.63 -0.45 8.39
CA ALA A 79 11.30 0.80 8.00
C ALA A 79 10.88 1.35 6.63
N PRO A 80 10.67 0.52 5.58
CA PRO A 80 10.18 1.01 4.29
C PRO A 80 8.85 1.75 4.39
N ALA A 81 7.96 1.31 5.28
CA ALA A 81 6.66 1.95 5.43
C ALA A 81 6.75 3.28 6.19
N LEU A 82 7.66 3.41 7.14
CA LEU A 82 7.91 4.68 7.85
C LEU A 82 8.33 5.79 6.86
N SER A 83 9.36 5.53 6.08
CA SER A 83 9.85 6.50 5.09
C SER A 83 8.85 6.66 3.93
N GLY A 84 8.22 5.59 3.46
CA GLY A 84 7.26 5.63 2.37
C GLY A 84 6.01 6.44 2.70
N ALA A 85 5.44 6.28 3.90
CA ALA A 85 4.32 7.08 4.36
C ALA A 85 4.68 8.56 4.45
N THR A 86 5.85 8.88 5.00
CA THR A 86 6.36 10.25 5.08
C THR A 86 6.56 10.85 3.69
N LEU A 87 7.19 10.11 2.77
CA LEU A 87 7.42 10.55 1.40
C LEU A 87 6.13 10.77 0.60
N ARG A 88 5.04 10.05 0.89
CA ARG A 88 3.74 10.27 0.23
C ARG A 88 3.25 11.71 0.36
N ILE A 89 3.51 12.34 1.51
CA ILE A 89 3.12 13.73 1.76
C ILE A 89 3.83 14.65 0.75
N PHE A 90 5.13 14.48 0.57
CA PHE A 90 5.92 15.29 -0.36
C PHE A 90 5.65 14.94 -1.82
N TYR A 91 5.52 13.66 -2.13
CA TYR A 91 5.30 13.19 -3.50
C TYR A 91 3.95 13.63 -4.10
N SER A 92 2.96 13.93 -3.28
CA SER A 92 1.68 14.49 -3.74
C SER A 92 1.84 15.84 -4.44
N PHE A 93 2.90 16.60 -4.14
CA PHE A 93 3.20 17.91 -4.72
C PHE A 93 4.16 17.85 -5.91
N MET A 94 4.78 16.71 -6.17
CA MET A 94 5.85 16.61 -7.16
C MET A 94 5.33 16.67 -8.60
N VAL A 95 4.10 16.20 -8.86
CA VAL A 95 3.50 16.25 -10.19
C VAL A 95 3.27 17.70 -10.66
N PRO A 96 2.66 18.59 -9.84
CA PRO A 96 2.58 20.02 -10.17
C PRO A 96 3.91 20.74 -10.36
N VAL A 97 4.98 20.27 -9.69
CA VAL A 97 6.31 20.93 -9.71
C VAL A 97 7.14 20.46 -10.90
N PHE A 98 7.24 19.16 -11.11
CA PHE A 98 8.15 18.55 -12.09
C PHE A 98 7.44 18.08 -13.37
N GLY A 99 6.12 17.98 -13.38
CA GLY A 99 5.33 17.29 -14.39
C GLY A 99 5.18 15.80 -14.09
N GLY A 100 4.08 15.22 -14.55
CA GLY A 100 3.73 13.83 -14.25
C GLY A 100 4.67 12.82 -14.90
N ARG A 101 5.04 13.05 -16.18
CA ARG A 101 5.98 12.25 -16.94
C ARG A 101 7.37 12.21 -16.30
N ARG A 102 7.94 13.40 -16.09
CA ARG A 102 9.30 13.53 -15.55
C ARG A 102 9.39 12.95 -14.16
N TRP A 103 8.40 13.25 -13.31
CA TRP A 103 8.39 12.75 -11.95
C TRP A 103 8.21 11.22 -11.90
N THR A 104 7.32 10.64 -12.70
CA THR A 104 7.15 9.18 -12.76
C THR A 104 8.46 8.50 -13.18
N ALA A 105 9.16 9.03 -14.19
CA ALA A 105 10.42 8.46 -14.64
C ALA A 105 11.51 8.55 -13.56
N ILE A 106 11.72 9.73 -12.94
CA ILE A 106 12.75 9.97 -11.92
C ILE A 106 12.45 9.15 -10.66
N SER A 107 11.22 9.18 -10.17
CA SER A 107 10.84 8.46 -8.95
C SER A 107 10.85 6.94 -9.14
N THR A 108 10.58 6.44 -10.34
CA THR A 108 10.76 5.02 -10.66
C THR A 108 12.24 4.68 -10.74
N ALA A 109 13.08 5.49 -11.43
CA ALA A 109 14.52 5.28 -11.49
C ALA A 109 15.19 5.27 -10.09
N SER A 110 14.69 6.08 -9.16
CA SER A 110 15.23 6.11 -7.79
C SER A 110 15.12 4.77 -7.05
N LEU A 111 14.23 3.88 -7.47
CA LEU A 111 14.10 2.52 -6.93
C LEU A 111 15.31 1.64 -7.22
N LEU A 112 16.14 2.02 -8.21
CA LEU A 112 17.40 1.32 -8.49
C LEU A 112 18.36 1.39 -7.29
N ILE A 113 18.33 2.48 -6.52
CA ILE A 113 19.22 2.67 -5.38
C ILE A 113 19.03 1.56 -4.33
N PRO A 114 17.84 1.37 -3.75
CA PRO A 114 17.64 0.28 -2.79
C PRO A 114 17.72 -1.11 -3.44
N ALA A 115 17.22 -1.30 -4.68
CA ALA A 115 17.25 -2.60 -5.34
C ALA A 115 18.69 -3.09 -5.56
N ILE A 116 19.55 -2.24 -6.10
CA ILE A 116 20.96 -2.55 -6.32
C ILE A 116 21.70 -2.66 -4.98
N GLY A 117 21.48 -1.73 -4.05
CA GLY A 117 22.10 -1.71 -2.75
C GLY A 117 21.81 -2.98 -1.92
N ILE A 118 20.55 -3.40 -1.86
CA ILE A 118 20.14 -4.64 -1.17
C ILE A 118 20.79 -5.85 -1.84
N GLY A 119 20.77 -5.90 -3.18
CA GLY A 119 21.36 -7.02 -3.92
C GLY A 119 22.85 -7.22 -3.61
N PHE A 120 23.61 -6.14 -3.40
CA PHE A 120 25.01 -6.27 -2.95
C PHE A 120 25.11 -6.55 -1.45
N ALA A 121 24.33 -5.87 -0.62
CA ALA A 121 24.45 -5.97 0.83
C ALA A 121 24.11 -7.37 1.40
N VAL A 122 23.20 -8.11 0.75
CA VAL A 122 22.81 -9.45 1.22
C VAL A 122 23.82 -10.55 0.90
N GLN A 123 24.83 -10.28 0.07
CA GLN A 123 25.88 -11.24 -0.29
C GLN A 123 26.95 -11.37 0.80
N ASP A 124 27.09 -10.37 1.66
CA ASP A 124 28.07 -10.35 2.74
C ASP A 124 27.37 -10.36 4.12
N PRO A 125 27.41 -11.50 4.86
CA PRO A 125 26.81 -11.61 6.19
C PRO A 125 27.42 -10.66 7.23
N THR A 126 28.57 -10.04 6.94
CA THR A 126 29.21 -9.05 7.82
C THR A 126 28.67 -7.64 7.62
N THR A 127 27.81 -7.43 6.63
CA THR A 127 27.21 -6.11 6.39
C THR A 127 26.57 -5.55 7.67
N PRO A 128 26.96 -4.33 8.09
CA PRO A 128 26.46 -3.74 9.34
C PRO A 128 24.96 -3.48 9.29
N TYR A 129 24.28 -3.70 10.42
CA TYR A 129 22.84 -3.45 10.55
C TYR A 129 22.40 -2.02 10.13
N PRO A 130 23.13 -0.92 10.44
CA PRO A 130 22.78 0.41 9.96
C PRO A 130 22.70 0.53 8.43
N THR A 131 23.58 -0.16 7.70
CA THR A 131 23.54 -0.20 6.23
C THR A 131 22.25 -0.84 5.74
N MET A 132 21.87 -1.97 6.32
CA MET A 132 20.59 -2.64 5.98
C MET A 132 19.40 -1.77 6.32
N LEU A 133 19.42 -1.05 7.45
CA LEU A 133 18.35 -0.16 7.86
C LEU A 133 18.21 1.05 6.91
N ILE A 134 19.33 1.64 6.45
CA ILE A 134 19.32 2.71 5.45
C ILE A 134 18.71 2.20 4.13
N LEU A 135 19.12 1.03 3.67
CA LEU A 135 18.55 0.41 2.46
C LEU A 135 17.06 0.11 2.62
N ALA A 136 16.63 -0.30 3.81
CA ALA A 136 15.22 -0.49 4.12
C ALA A 136 14.44 0.85 4.05
N LEU A 137 14.96 1.90 4.64
CA LEU A 137 14.36 3.25 4.54
C LEU A 137 14.31 3.74 3.09
N LEU A 138 15.33 3.47 2.27
CA LEU A 138 15.35 3.85 0.85
C LEU A 138 14.27 3.11 0.02
N CYS A 139 13.85 1.90 0.42
CA CYS A 139 12.70 1.24 -0.21
C CYS A 139 11.40 2.05 -0.08
N GLY A 140 11.32 2.97 0.88
CA GLY A 140 10.20 3.90 1.01
C GLY A 140 10.01 4.85 -0.16
N LEU A 141 11.04 5.06 -1.01
CA LEU A 141 10.88 5.75 -2.29
C LEU A 141 9.73 5.15 -3.11
N GLY A 142 9.59 3.80 -3.09
CA GLY A 142 8.47 3.11 -3.72
C GLY A 142 7.12 3.43 -3.05
N GLY A 143 7.09 3.49 -1.71
CA GLY A 143 5.88 3.85 -0.97
C GLY A 143 5.36 5.25 -1.34
N GLY A 144 6.27 6.21 -1.56
CA GLY A 144 5.95 7.57 -1.99
C GLY A 144 5.25 7.64 -3.35
N ASN A 145 5.65 6.79 -4.28
CA ASN A 145 5.15 6.80 -5.67
C ASN A 145 3.64 6.63 -5.80
N PHE A 146 2.96 6.04 -4.80
CA PHE A 146 1.51 5.93 -4.83
C PHE A 146 0.83 7.31 -4.94
N SER A 147 1.23 8.27 -4.12
CA SER A 147 0.60 9.59 -4.10
C SER A 147 0.80 10.35 -5.41
N SER A 148 2.02 10.38 -5.95
CA SER A 148 2.30 11.05 -7.21
C SER A 148 1.65 10.36 -8.41
N SER A 149 1.65 9.03 -8.45
CA SER A 149 0.99 8.26 -9.50
C SER A 149 -0.53 8.51 -9.53
N MET A 150 -1.19 8.47 -8.36
CA MET A 150 -2.62 8.74 -8.25
C MET A 150 -2.95 10.19 -8.64
N ALA A 151 -2.15 11.16 -8.19
CA ALA A 151 -2.32 12.55 -8.56
C ALA A 151 -2.18 12.74 -10.09
N ASN A 152 -1.12 12.19 -10.69
CA ASN A 152 -0.88 12.29 -12.11
C ASN A 152 -2.05 11.74 -12.94
N ILE A 153 -2.47 10.50 -12.68
CA ILE A 153 -3.57 9.87 -13.43
C ILE A 153 -4.89 10.62 -13.22
N SER A 154 -5.11 11.24 -12.06
CA SER A 154 -6.32 12.01 -11.80
C SER A 154 -6.49 13.22 -12.72
N PHE A 155 -5.40 13.79 -13.25
CA PHE A 155 -5.45 14.91 -14.19
C PHE A 155 -5.80 14.48 -15.62
N PHE A 156 -5.51 13.24 -15.99
CA PHE A 156 -5.77 12.73 -17.34
C PHE A 156 -7.24 12.37 -17.59
N PHE A 157 -8.00 12.00 -16.58
CA PHE A 157 -9.34 11.44 -16.75
C PHE A 157 -10.47 12.41 -16.35
N PRO A 158 -11.58 12.44 -17.13
CA PRO A 158 -12.76 13.19 -16.76
C PRO A 158 -13.39 12.63 -15.47
N LYS A 159 -14.20 13.45 -14.78
CA LYS A 159 -14.78 13.12 -13.47
C LYS A 159 -15.52 11.78 -13.46
N GLU A 160 -16.28 11.49 -14.50
CA GLU A 160 -17.07 10.25 -14.64
C GLU A 160 -16.21 8.99 -14.70
N ARG A 161 -15.00 9.06 -15.25
CA ARG A 161 -14.09 7.92 -15.48
C ARG A 161 -12.89 7.90 -14.53
N LYS A 162 -12.69 8.98 -13.80
CA LYS A 162 -11.54 9.14 -12.88
C LYS A 162 -11.48 8.04 -11.83
N GLY A 163 -12.60 7.71 -11.19
CA GLY A 163 -12.65 6.68 -10.17
C GLY A 163 -12.21 5.30 -10.67
N SER A 164 -12.67 4.90 -11.86
CA SER A 164 -12.25 3.63 -12.49
C SER A 164 -10.77 3.62 -12.83
N ALA A 165 -10.24 4.71 -13.41
CA ALA A 165 -8.84 4.81 -13.76
C ALA A 165 -7.91 4.74 -12.53
N LEU A 166 -8.26 5.46 -11.47
CA LEU A 166 -7.53 5.43 -10.21
C LEU A 166 -7.64 4.05 -9.52
N GLY A 167 -8.82 3.41 -9.62
CA GLY A 167 -9.03 2.06 -9.12
C GLY A 167 -8.15 1.03 -9.82
N VAL A 168 -8.05 1.09 -11.16
CA VAL A 168 -7.15 0.24 -11.96
C VAL A 168 -5.69 0.49 -11.59
N ASN A 169 -5.27 1.76 -11.54
CA ASN A 169 -3.89 2.13 -11.21
C ASN A 169 -3.49 1.62 -9.81
N ALA A 170 -4.32 1.89 -8.80
CA ALA A 170 -4.06 1.45 -7.44
C ALA A 170 -4.16 -0.08 -7.27
N GLY A 171 -5.16 -0.71 -7.87
CA GLY A 171 -5.41 -2.15 -7.74
C GLY A 171 -4.28 -2.98 -8.35
N LEU A 172 -3.92 -2.69 -9.60
CA LEU A 172 -2.82 -3.39 -10.29
C LEU A 172 -1.45 -3.03 -9.69
N GLY A 173 -1.27 -1.78 -9.24
CA GLY A 173 -0.07 -1.40 -8.51
C GLY A 173 0.12 -2.22 -7.23
N ASN A 174 -0.93 -2.39 -6.42
CA ASN A 174 -0.88 -3.16 -5.17
C ASN A 174 -0.53 -4.65 -5.37
N LEU A 175 -0.74 -5.22 -6.56
CA LEU A 175 -0.31 -6.59 -6.85
C LEU A 175 1.21 -6.77 -6.72
N GLY A 176 2.00 -5.71 -6.85
CA GLY A 176 3.44 -5.74 -6.61
C GLY A 176 3.80 -6.29 -5.23
N VAL A 177 2.97 -6.07 -4.21
CA VAL A 177 3.15 -6.61 -2.86
C VAL A 177 3.11 -8.14 -2.84
N SER A 178 2.12 -8.72 -3.50
CA SER A 178 1.95 -10.18 -3.58
C SER A 178 3.00 -10.81 -4.49
N VAL A 179 3.27 -10.18 -5.63
CA VAL A 179 4.18 -10.72 -6.64
C VAL A 179 5.63 -10.76 -6.15
N VAL A 180 6.10 -9.76 -5.40
CA VAL A 180 7.44 -9.80 -4.81
C VAL A 180 7.58 -10.98 -3.84
N GLN A 181 6.56 -11.26 -3.05
CA GLN A 181 6.57 -12.40 -2.12
C GLN A 181 6.47 -13.76 -2.82
N PHE A 182 5.72 -13.84 -3.92
CA PHE A 182 5.57 -15.05 -4.71
C PHE A 182 6.81 -15.38 -5.53
N LEU A 183 7.38 -14.39 -6.24
CA LEU A 183 8.51 -14.62 -7.13
C LEU A 183 9.84 -14.81 -6.38
N SER A 184 10.04 -14.15 -5.24
CA SER A 184 11.32 -14.16 -4.55
C SER A 184 11.85 -15.56 -4.21
N PRO A 185 11.06 -16.49 -3.63
CA PRO A 185 11.57 -17.84 -3.34
C PRO A 185 11.97 -18.63 -4.60
N ILE A 186 11.33 -18.34 -5.73
CA ILE A 186 11.65 -18.98 -7.01
C ILE A 186 12.94 -18.41 -7.58
N ILE A 187 13.11 -17.09 -7.54
CA ILE A 187 14.23 -16.40 -8.16
C ILE A 187 15.52 -16.58 -7.37
N ILE A 188 15.45 -16.65 -6.05
CA ILE A 188 16.63 -16.89 -5.21
C ILE A 188 17.18 -18.31 -5.35
N SER A 189 16.40 -19.26 -5.88
CA SER A 189 16.84 -20.62 -6.11
C SER A 189 17.55 -20.85 -7.45
N VAL A 190 17.67 -19.80 -8.27
CA VAL A 190 18.22 -19.88 -9.63
C VAL A 190 19.23 -18.78 -9.89
N GLY A 191 20.37 -19.12 -10.49
CA GLY A 191 21.40 -18.16 -10.91
C GLY A 191 20.98 -17.37 -12.16
N VAL A 192 19.96 -16.51 -12.06
CA VAL A 192 19.29 -15.82 -13.19
C VAL A 192 20.24 -14.90 -13.97
N PHE A 193 21.18 -14.26 -13.29
CA PHE A 193 22.05 -13.24 -13.91
C PHE A 193 23.45 -13.76 -14.26
N GLY A 194 23.71 -15.06 -14.12
CA GLY A 194 25.02 -15.66 -14.42
C GLY A 194 26.17 -14.91 -13.70
N VAL A 195 27.23 -14.62 -14.43
CA VAL A 195 28.43 -13.96 -13.90
C VAL A 195 28.16 -12.55 -13.35
N PHE A 196 27.12 -11.84 -13.87
CA PHE A 196 26.75 -10.50 -13.40
C PHE A 196 25.93 -10.53 -12.11
N GLY A 197 25.37 -11.68 -11.75
CA GLY A 197 24.51 -11.82 -10.56
C GLY A 197 25.27 -12.03 -9.25
N GLY A 198 26.58 -12.22 -9.30
CA GLY A 198 27.38 -12.59 -8.13
C GLY A 198 27.34 -14.10 -7.82
N GLU A 199 28.11 -14.51 -6.84
CA GLU A 199 28.21 -15.91 -6.43
C GLU A 199 26.99 -16.39 -5.62
N SER A 200 26.75 -17.70 -5.63
CA SER A 200 25.75 -18.34 -4.78
C SER A 200 26.20 -18.34 -3.31
N GLN A 201 25.23 -18.30 -2.43
CA GLN A 201 25.45 -18.57 -1.00
C GLN A 201 24.99 -20.00 -0.70
N THR A 202 25.83 -20.77 0.04
CA THR A 202 25.45 -22.11 0.49
C THR A 202 24.67 -22.01 1.79
N ILE A 203 23.42 -22.48 1.79
CA ILE A 203 22.56 -22.57 2.98
C ILE A 203 22.29 -24.05 3.31
N VAL A 204 22.05 -24.34 4.59
CA VAL A 204 21.58 -25.66 5.01
C VAL A 204 20.07 -25.64 5.06
N ASN A 205 19.41 -26.48 4.25
CA ASN A 205 17.95 -26.60 4.26
C ASN A 205 17.47 -27.39 5.49
N LYS A 206 16.17 -27.48 5.70
CA LYS A 206 15.56 -28.21 6.84
C LYS A 206 15.86 -29.71 6.84
N ALA A 207 16.21 -30.29 5.69
CA ALA A 207 16.63 -31.69 5.56
C ALA A 207 18.12 -31.90 5.83
N GLY A 208 18.88 -30.87 6.24
CA GLY A 208 20.29 -30.92 6.49
C GLY A 208 21.16 -30.91 5.21
N GLN A 209 20.57 -30.66 4.03
CA GLN A 209 21.25 -30.62 2.76
C GLN A 209 21.80 -29.21 2.49
N HIS A 210 23.01 -29.16 1.92
CA HIS A 210 23.59 -27.92 1.40
C HIS A 210 22.92 -27.58 0.07
N VAL A 211 22.33 -26.40 0.01
CA VAL A 211 21.62 -25.87 -1.17
C VAL A 211 22.22 -24.52 -1.53
N GLU A 212 22.47 -24.32 -2.80
CA GLU A 212 22.91 -23.02 -3.32
C GLU A 212 21.72 -22.09 -3.54
N VAL A 213 21.87 -20.84 -3.11
CA VAL A 213 20.88 -19.78 -3.29
C VAL A 213 21.56 -18.50 -3.73
N TRP A 214 20.84 -17.69 -4.46
CA TRP A 214 21.25 -16.35 -4.88
C TRP A 214 20.30 -15.32 -4.25
N ALA A 215 20.50 -15.06 -2.95
CA ALA A 215 19.61 -14.16 -2.20
C ALA A 215 19.52 -12.75 -2.79
N GLN A 216 20.60 -12.27 -3.41
CA GLN A 216 20.65 -11.00 -4.15
C GLN A 216 19.65 -10.92 -5.30
N ASN A 217 19.25 -12.05 -5.88
CA ASN A 217 18.29 -12.07 -6.99
C ASN A 217 16.91 -11.61 -6.57
N ALA A 218 16.54 -11.72 -5.28
CA ALA A 218 15.29 -11.14 -4.76
C ALA A 218 15.18 -9.64 -5.04
N ALA A 219 16.33 -8.94 -5.11
CA ALA A 219 16.39 -7.50 -5.41
C ALA A 219 16.79 -7.22 -6.87
N PHE A 220 17.82 -7.91 -7.38
CA PHE A 220 18.34 -7.66 -8.74
C PHE A 220 17.32 -7.93 -9.85
N VAL A 221 16.39 -8.87 -9.65
CA VAL A 221 15.38 -9.18 -10.67
C VAL A 221 14.54 -7.98 -11.06
N TRP A 222 14.37 -7.01 -10.16
CA TRP A 222 13.58 -5.82 -10.40
C TRP A 222 14.34 -4.76 -11.20
N VAL A 223 15.68 -4.77 -11.18
CA VAL A 223 16.53 -3.75 -11.81
C VAL A 223 16.24 -3.55 -13.30
N PRO A 224 16.20 -4.59 -14.16
CA PRO A 224 15.90 -4.40 -15.59
C PRO A 224 14.51 -3.79 -15.82
N TRP A 225 13.53 -4.23 -15.05
CA TRP A 225 12.14 -3.73 -15.17
C TRP A 225 12.00 -2.29 -14.71
N ILE A 226 12.72 -1.89 -13.65
CA ILE A 226 12.76 -0.52 -13.16
C ILE A 226 13.38 0.40 -14.23
N VAL A 227 14.50 -0.02 -14.83
CA VAL A 227 15.13 0.71 -15.93
C VAL A 227 14.15 0.85 -17.11
N LEU A 228 13.55 -0.25 -17.54
CA LEU A 228 12.59 -0.25 -18.64
C LEU A 228 11.40 0.68 -18.35
N ALA A 229 10.79 0.56 -17.19
CA ALA A 229 9.65 1.40 -16.82
C ALA A 229 10.01 2.89 -16.74
N SER A 230 11.20 3.23 -16.23
CA SER A 230 11.69 4.60 -16.17
C SER A 230 11.92 5.18 -17.56
N VAL A 231 12.56 4.42 -18.45
CA VAL A 231 12.79 4.81 -19.85
C VAL A 231 11.47 4.98 -20.59
N VAL A 232 10.56 4.02 -20.46
CA VAL A 232 9.22 4.10 -21.08
C VAL A 232 8.45 5.31 -20.56
N ALA A 233 8.47 5.58 -19.25
CA ALA A 233 7.84 6.76 -18.68
C ALA A 233 8.45 8.06 -19.25
N TRP A 234 9.77 8.14 -19.32
CA TRP A 234 10.46 9.32 -19.82
C TRP A 234 10.15 9.65 -21.29
N PHE A 235 10.11 8.64 -22.15
CA PHE A 235 9.95 8.86 -23.59
C PHE A 235 8.49 8.82 -24.07
N PHE A 236 7.58 8.15 -23.37
CA PHE A 236 6.23 7.91 -23.89
C PHE A 236 5.11 8.56 -23.07
N MET A 237 5.28 8.85 -21.77
CA MET A 237 4.27 9.59 -21.01
C MET A 237 4.22 11.08 -21.43
N ASN A 238 3.17 11.75 -20.97
CA ASN A 238 2.94 13.17 -21.20
C ASN A 238 2.97 13.96 -19.88
N ASP A 239 3.37 15.23 -19.97
CA ASP A 239 3.14 16.23 -18.92
C ASP A 239 1.91 17.08 -19.28
N ILE A 240 1.15 17.52 -18.29
CA ILE A 240 0.04 18.47 -18.47
C ILE A 240 0.49 19.82 -17.88
N ALA A 241 0.53 20.86 -18.72
CA ALA A 241 1.05 22.19 -18.33
C ALA A 241 0.25 22.83 -17.18
N ASP A 242 -1.06 22.62 -17.18
CA ASP A 242 -1.99 23.19 -16.18
C ASP A 242 -2.30 22.27 -15.00
N ALA A 243 -1.52 21.21 -14.81
CA ALA A 243 -1.66 20.31 -13.65
C ALA A 243 -1.18 21.01 -12.37
N LYS A 244 -1.95 21.99 -11.88
CA LYS A 244 -1.64 22.76 -10.67
C LYS A 244 -2.51 22.28 -9.50
N ALA A 245 -1.87 22.01 -8.37
CA ALA A 245 -2.55 21.78 -7.09
C ALA A 245 -2.22 22.96 -6.15
N SER A 246 -3.25 23.58 -5.59
CA SER A 246 -3.06 24.63 -4.59
C SER A 246 -2.76 24.00 -3.22
N PHE A 247 -1.60 24.31 -2.66
CA PHE A 247 -1.24 23.89 -1.29
C PHE A 247 -2.25 24.42 -0.26
N ALA A 248 -2.73 25.65 -0.43
CA ALA A 248 -3.70 26.24 0.48
C ALA A 248 -5.04 25.51 0.49
N ALA A 249 -5.52 25.06 -0.69
CA ALA A 249 -6.73 24.25 -0.78
C ALA A 249 -6.56 22.87 -0.13
N GLN A 250 -5.38 22.28 -0.21
CA GLN A 250 -5.07 21.02 0.46
C GLN A 250 -4.90 21.19 1.97
N ALA A 251 -4.36 22.32 2.45
CA ALA A 251 -4.20 22.57 3.89
C ALA A 251 -5.54 22.78 4.63
N ALA A 252 -6.61 23.17 3.94
CA ALA A 252 -7.92 23.38 4.55
C ALA A 252 -8.49 22.08 5.18
N ILE A 253 -8.14 20.91 4.66
CA ILE A 253 -8.61 19.61 5.18
C ILE A 253 -8.19 19.33 6.62
N PHE A 254 -7.06 19.87 7.07
CA PHE A 254 -6.54 19.63 8.42
C PHE A 254 -7.42 20.22 9.54
N ARG A 255 -8.24 21.20 9.22
CA ARG A 255 -9.23 21.79 10.15
C ARG A 255 -10.50 20.94 10.28
N ASN A 256 -10.73 20.02 9.36
CA ASN A 256 -11.94 19.19 9.36
C ASN A 256 -11.70 17.91 10.16
N LYS A 257 -12.51 17.69 11.22
CA LYS A 257 -12.40 16.49 12.07
C LYS A 257 -12.61 15.19 11.28
N HIS A 258 -13.48 15.21 10.25
CA HIS A 258 -13.74 14.02 9.44
C HIS A 258 -12.53 13.57 8.62
N ASN A 259 -11.60 14.48 8.30
CA ASN A 259 -10.32 14.09 7.74
C ASN A 259 -9.54 13.16 8.70
N TRP A 260 -9.43 13.52 9.98
CA TRP A 260 -8.70 12.73 10.98
C TRP A 260 -9.41 11.43 11.33
N LEU A 261 -10.75 11.44 11.39
CA LEU A 261 -11.54 10.23 11.61
C LEU A 261 -11.37 9.25 10.43
N MET A 262 -11.37 9.73 9.19
CA MET A 262 -11.12 8.89 8.02
C MET A 262 -9.66 8.41 7.97
N CYS A 263 -8.67 9.19 8.41
CA CYS A 263 -7.30 8.75 8.60
C CYS A 263 -7.22 7.57 9.57
N LEU A 264 -7.91 7.64 10.71
CA LEU A 264 -7.98 6.56 11.69
C LEU A 264 -8.59 5.28 11.08
N LEU A 265 -9.74 5.39 10.42
CA LEU A 265 -10.43 4.24 9.84
C LEU A 265 -9.63 3.64 8.67
N TYR A 266 -9.00 4.47 7.85
CA TYR A 266 -8.19 3.98 6.73
C TYR A 266 -6.86 3.38 7.20
N LEU A 267 -6.30 3.86 8.32
CA LEU A 267 -5.21 3.19 9.02
C LEU A 267 -5.63 1.78 9.47
N GLY A 268 -6.86 1.63 9.95
CA GLY A 268 -7.43 0.32 10.34
C GLY A 268 -7.63 -0.65 9.17
N THR A 269 -7.85 -0.15 7.95
CA THR A 269 -8.08 -1.00 6.77
C THR A 269 -6.82 -1.09 5.89
N PHE A 270 -6.44 -0.04 5.19
CA PHE A 270 -5.26 -0.04 4.32
C PHE A 270 -3.96 -0.19 5.11
N GLY A 271 -3.87 0.47 6.26
CA GLY A 271 -2.70 0.33 7.14
C GLY A 271 -2.51 -1.10 7.62
N SER A 272 -3.60 -1.78 7.98
CA SER A 272 -3.57 -3.21 8.35
C SER A 272 -3.17 -4.08 7.16
N PHE A 273 -3.68 -3.81 5.95
CA PHE A 273 -3.30 -4.54 4.74
C PHE A 273 -1.78 -4.51 4.52
N ILE A 274 -1.20 -3.32 4.47
CA ILE A 274 0.24 -3.14 4.22
C ILE A 274 1.06 -3.67 5.41
N GLY A 275 0.61 -3.46 6.65
CA GLY A 275 1.30 -3.90 7.84
C GLY A 275 1.33 -5.42 8.00
N TYR A 276 0.22 -6.07 7.75
CA TYR A 276 0.20 -7.54 7.71
C TYR A 276 1.05 -8.06 6.56
N ALA A 277 0.96 -7.50 5.36
CA ALA A 277 1.79 -7.93 4.24
C ALA A 277 3.29 -7.83 4.55
N ALA A 278 3.73 -6.76 5.23
CA ALA A 278 5.13 -6.57 5.61
C ALA A 278 5.59 -7.51 6.73
N GLY A 279 4.74 -7.74 7.75
CA GLY A 279 5.11 -8.49 8.95
C GLY A 279 4.81 -10.00 8.90
N PHE A 280 3.87 -10.43 8.06
CA PHE A 280 3.36 -11.80 8.06
C PHE A 280 4.41 -12.88 7.78
N PRO A 281 5.32 -12.72 6.79
CA PRO A 281 6.36 -13.72 6.56
C PRO A 281 7.27 -13.92 7.78
N LEU A 282 7.71 -12.85 8.44
CA LEU A 282 8.51 -12.93 9.65
C LEU A 282 7.73 -13.49 10.84
N LEU A 283 6.45 -13.16 10.95
CA LEU A 283 5.58 -13.70 12.00
C LEU A 283 5.45 -15.22 11.86
N ILE A 284 5.18 -15.74 10.65
CA ILE A 284 5.17 -17.19 10.38
C ILE A 284 6.52 -17.80 10.78
N LYS A 285 7.64 -17.20 10.35
CA LYS A 285 8.99 -17.71 10.64
C LYS A 285 9.25 -17.79 12.15
N SER A 286 8.80 -16.80 12.92
CA SER A 286 9.03 -16.73 14.36
C SER A 286 8.16 -17.68 15.16
N GLN A 287 6.93 -17.97 14.71
CA GLN A 287 5.95 -18.75 15.45
C GLN A 287 5.90 -20.22 15.00
N PHE A 288 6.08 -20.49 13.71
CA PHE A 288 5.98 -21.82 13.11
C PHE A 288 7.28 -22.18 12.41
N LYS A 289 8.26 -22.69 13.19
CA LYS A 289 9.62 -22.97 12.72
C LYS A 289 9.68 -23.99 11.58
N ASP A 290 8.70 -24.90 11.52
CA ASP A 290 8.63 -25.95 10.51
C ASP A 290 7.93 -25.54 9.22
N VAL A 291 7.36 -24.34 9.17
CA VAL A 291 6.68 -23.82 7.98
C VAL A 291 7.64 -22.96 7.17
N ASN A 292 7.61 -23.10 5.84
CA ASN A 292 8.26 -22.15 4.95
C ASN A 292 7.33 -20.93 4.75
N PRO A 293 7.64 -19.76 5.32
CA PRO A 293 6.75 -18.62 5.27
C PRO A 293 6.48 -18.12 3.84
N LEU A 294 7.47 -18.21 2.96
CA LEU A 294 7.38 -17.69 1.60
C LEU A 294 6.48 -18.55 0.68
N ALA A 295 6.20 -19.80 1.08
CA ALA A 295 5.22 -20.63 0.36
C ALA A 295 3.79 -20.12 0.51
N TYR A 296 3.48 -19.39 1.58
CA TYR A 296 2.10 -19.02 1.94
C TYR A 296 1.87 -17.50 2.00
N ALA A 297 2.89 -16.71 2.35
CA ALA A 297 2.71 -15.30 2.70
C ALA A 297 2.12 -14.43 1.57
N TRP A 298 2.42 -14.73 0.32
CA TRP A 298 1.96 -14.02 -0.86
C TRP A 298 0.44 -14.10 -1.10
N ILE A 299 -0.20 -15.18 -0.59
CA ILE A 299 -1.63 -15.44 -0.79
C ILE A 299 -2.48 -14.36 -0.10
N GLY A 300 -2.08 -13.94 1.10
CA GLY A 300 -2.78 -12.91 1.85
C GLY A 300 -2.91 -11.59 1.09
N PRO A 301 -1.79 -10.94 0.73
CA PRO A 301 -1.83 -9.71 -0.06
C PRO A 301 -2.53 -9.84 -1.41
N LEU A 302 -2.44 -11.02 -2.06
CA LEU A 302 -3.18 -11.28 -3.29
C LEU A 302 -4.69 -11.20 -3.07
N VAL A 303 -5.19 -11.92 -2.06
CA VAL A 303 -6.62 -11.92 -1.71
C VAL A 303 -7.08 -10.50 -1.36
N GLY A 304 -6.32 -9.79 -0.50
CA GLY A 304 -6.67 -8.43 -0.09
C GLY A 304 -6.68 -7.42 -1.25
N ALA A 305 -5.75 -7.55 -2.20
CA ALA A 305 -5.72 -6.68 -3.38
C ALA A 305 -6.88 -6.95 -4.34
N LEU A 306 -7.20 -8.23 -4.60
CA LEU A 306 -8.24 -8.63 -5.55
C LEU A 306 -9.65 -8.36 -5.02
N ILE A 307 -9.89 -8.46 -3.71
CA ILE A 307 -11.22 -8.25 -3.11
C ILE A 307 -11.59 -6.78 -2.94
N ARG A 308 -10.63 -5.86 -3.03
CA ARG A 308 -10.85 -4.42 -2.81
C ARG A 308 -11.99 -3.81 -3.66
N PRO A 309 -12.13 -4.11 -4.97
CA PRO A 309 -13.25 -3.62 -5.75
C PRO A 309 -14.62 -4.11 -5.24
N VAL A 310 -14.68 -5.33 -4.71
CA VAL A 310 -15.90 -5.88 -4.11
C VAL A 310 -16.27 -5.08 -2.86
N GLY A 311 -15.31 -4.66 -2.05
CA GLY A 311 -15.55 -3.79 -0.91
C GLY A 311 -16.16 -2.44 -1.29
N GLY A 312 -15.70 -1.84 -2.39
CA GLY A 312 -16.29 -0.63 -2.96
C GLY A 312 -17.73 -0.84 -3.45
N TRP A 313 -17.95 -1.92 -4.18
CA TRP A 313 -19.28 -2.30 -4.67
C TRP A 313 -20.27 -2.56 -3.51
N LEU A 314 -19.85 -3.30 -2.48
CA LEU A 314 -20.67 -3.50 -1.27
C LEU A 314 -21.02 -2.18 -0.59
N ALA A 315 -20.07 -1.24 -0.53
CA ALA A 315 -20.30 0.09 0.03
C ALA A 315 -21.33 0.89 -0.77
N ASP A 316 -21.37 0.74 -2.09
CA ASP A 316 -22.38 1.37 -2.95
C ASP A 316 -23.78 0.77 -2.74
N GLN A 317 -23.89 -0.52 -2.44
CA GLN A 317 -25.18 -1.22 -2.26
C GLN A 317 -25.73 -1.12 -0.82
N LEU A 318 -24.88 -1.24 0.18
CA LEU A 318 -25.29 -1.39 1.59
C LEU A 318 -25.01 -0.15 2.44
N GLY A 319 -24.29 0.82 1.90
CA GLY A 319 -23.76 1.98 2.62
C GLY A 319 -22.36 1.71 3.15
N GLY A 320 -21.45 2.66 2.90
CA GLY A 320 -20.02 2.51 3.25
C GLY A 320 -19.79 2.33 4.75
N ALA A 321 -20.51 3.08 5.58
CA ALA A 321 -20.39 3.01 7.03
C ALA A 321 -20.82 1.65 7.60
N ARG A 322 -21.91 1.06 7.07
CA ARG A 322 -22.37 -0.27 7.52
C ARG A 322 -21.37 -1.35 7.17
N VAL A 323 -20.88 -1.35 5.94
CA VAL A 323 -19.86 -2.31 5.49
C VAL A 323 -18.60 -2.18 6.35
N THR A 324 -18.11 -0.97 6.55
CA THR A 324 -16.91 -0.69 7.36
C THR A 324 -17.09 -1.11 8.82
N PHE A 325 -18.25 -0.86 9.43
CA PHE A 325 -18.57 -1.26 10.80
C PHE A 325 -18.49 -2.78 10.99
N TRP A 326 -19.21 -3.53 10.19
CA TRP A 326 -19.20 -5.01 10.27
C TRP A 326 -17.85 -5.59 9.92
N ASN A 327 -17.16 -4.97 8.97
CA ASN A 327 -15.82 -5.37 8.58
C ASN A 327 -14.82 -5.29 9.75
N PHE A 328 -14.83 -4.22 10.55
CA PHE A 328 -13.97 -4.11 11.73
C PHE A 328 -14.33 -5.14 12.83
N ILE A 329 -15.62 -5.48 12.98
CA ILE A 329 -16.01 -6.55 13.90
C ILE A 329 -15.40 -7.88 13.47
N VAL A 330 -15.50 -8.23 12.18
CA VAL A 330 -14.91 -9.46 11.65
C VAL A 330 -13.39 -9.45 11.79
N MET A 331 -12.73 -8.30 11.57
CA MET A 331 -11.29 -8.15 11.78
C MET A 331 -10.90 -8.42 13.25
N ALA A 332 -11.63 -7.82 14.21
CA ALA A 332 -11.37 -8.06 15.63
C ALA A 332 -11.54 -9.53 16.01
N CYS A 333 -12.63 -10.17 15.54
CA CYS A 333 -12.85 -11.60 15.74
C CYS A 333 -11.76 -12.48 15.11
N ALA A 334 -11.29 -12.11 13.91
CA ALA A 334 -10.22 -12.84 13.24
C ALA A 334 -8.89 -12.75 14.00
N VAL A 335 -8.56 -11.59 14.62
CA VAL A 335 -7.37 -11.47 15.48
C VAL A 335 -7.51 -12.35 16.74
N VAL A 336 -8.71 -12.46 17.33
CA VAL A 336 -8.96 -13.42 18.41
C VAL A 336 -8.72 -14.86 17.92
N GLY A 337 -9.16 -15.20 16.72
CA GLY A 337 -8.87 -16.48 16.09
C GLY A 337 -7.38 -16.71 15.87
N VAL A 338 -6.62 -15.69 15.45
CA VAL A 338 -5.15 -15.75 15.34
C VAL A 338 -4.54 -16.10 16.71
N LEU A 339 -4.93 -15.38 17.77
CA LEU A 339 -4.47 -15.65 19.15
C LEU A 339 -4.79 -17.08 19.60
N PHE A 340 -5.96 -17.61 19.22
CA PHE A 340 -6.37 -18.98 19.58
C PHE A 340 -5.47 -20.04 18.94
N PHE A 341 -5.05 -19.84 17.68
CA PHE A 341 -4.24 -20.80 16.92
C PHE A 341 -2.72 -20.62 17.05
N LEU A 342 -2.24 -19.57 17.78
CA LEU A 342 -0.81 -19.41 18.05
C LEU A 342 -0.29 -20.53 18.97
N PRO A 343 0.98 -20.96 18.80
CA PRO A 343 1.61 -21.89 19.72
C PRO A 343 1.69 -21.34 21.15
N LYS A 344 1.40 -22.17 22.15
CA LYS A 344 1.46 -21.79 23.57
C LYS A 344 2.86 -21.98 24.18
N THR A 345 3.77 -22.58 23.42
CA THR A 345 5.12 -22.93 23.86
C THR A 345 6.10 -21.77 23.90
N THR A 346 5.68 -20.58 23.49
CA THR A 346 6.56 -19.41 23.38
C THR A 346 6.98 -18.82 24.73
N GLY A 347 6.40 -19.26 25.85
CA GLY A 347 6.66 -18.69 27.17
C GLY A 347 6.13 -17.27 27.35
N SER A 348 5.29 -16.79 26.46
CA SER A 348 4.67 -15.48 26.55
C SER A 348 3.73 -15.38 27.74
N ALA A 349 3.90 -14.34 28.56
CA ALA A 349 3.00 -14.03 29.69
C ALA A 349 1.57 -13.68 29.23
N TRP A 350 1.37 -13.44 27.94
CA TRP A 350 0.10 -13.04 27.33
C TRP A 350 -0.55 -14.15 26.50
N ALA A 351 0.03 -15.37 26.49
CA ALA A 351 -0.55 -16.50 25.78
C ALA A 351 -1.94 -16.84 26.31
N LEU A 352 -2.92 -17.03 25.40
CA LEU A 352 -4.25 -17.48 25.80
C LEU A 352 -4.17 -18.90 26.38
N PRO A 353 -4.86 -19.20 27.48
CA PRO A 353 -4.89 -20.55 28.06
C PRO A 353 -5.70 -21.55 27.21
N TYR A 354 -6.42 -21.08 26.20
CA TYR A 354 -7.28 -21.87 25.32
C TYR A 354 -6.65 -22.02 23.93
N GLY A 355 -6.95 -23.12 23.26
CA GLY A 355 -6.47 -23.46 21.92
C GLY A 355 -5.45 -24.60 21.93
N PRO A 356 -4.98 -25.06 20.75
CA PRO A 356 -4.01 -26.13 20.63
C PRO A 356 -2.68 -25.71 21.26
N HIS A 357 -2.05 -26.61 22.01
CA HIS A 357 -0.79 -26.34 22.74
C HIS A 357 0.34 -25.94 21.79
N ASP A 358 0.54 -26.74 20.73
CA ASP A 358 1.59 -26.50 19.72
C ASP A 358 1.15 -25.52 18.63
N GLY A 359 -0.04 -24.90 18.77
CA GLY A 359 -0.67 -24.06 17.77
C GLY A 359 -1.21 -24.88 16.59
N SER A 360 -1.82 -24.17 15.64
CA SER A 360 -2.25 -24.74 14.37
C SER A 360 -1.92 -23.76 13.26
N PHE A 361 -0.94 -24.08 12.43
CA PHE A 361 -0.58 -23.23 11.29
C PHE A 361 -1.77 -23.04 10.35
N THR A 362 -2.53 -24.10 10.05
CA THR A 362 -3.71 -24.00 9.16
C THR A 362 -4.76 -23.05 9.73
N GLY A 363 -5.10 -23.15 11.02
CA GLY A 363 -6.05 -22.24 11.66
C GLY A 363 -5.53 -20.80 11.69
N PHE A 364 -4.28 -20.62 12.08
CA PHE A 364 -3.59 -19.32 12.06
C PHE A 364 -3.61 -18.70 10.66
N PHE A 365 -3.24 -19.45 9.64
CA PHE A 365 -3.21 -18.99 8.26
C PHE A 365 -4.61 -18.60 7.74
N LEU A 366 -5.63 -19.42 8.01
CA LEU A 366 -7.01 -19.12 7.63
C LEU A 366 -7.52 -17.84 8.29
N MET A 367 -7.20 -17.60 9.59
CA MET A 367 -7.56 -16.35 10.24
C MET A 367 -6.85 -15.15 9.63
N PHE A 368 -5.58 -15.30 9.24
CA PHE A 368 -4.88 -14.25 8.48
C PHE A 368 -5.48 -14.04 7.08
N LEU A 369 -5.94 -15.07 6.40
CA LEU A 369 -6.67 -14.89 5.14
C LEU A 369 -7.98 -14.11 5.34
N VAL A 370 -8.71 -14.35 6.43
CA VAL A 370 -9.88 -13.54 6.81
C VAL A 370 -9.47 -12.09 7.06
N LEU A 371 -8.34 -11.86 7.74
CA LEU A 371 -7.81 -10.50 7.94
C LEU A 371 -7.46 -9.82 6.61
N PHE A 372 -6.78 -10.50 5.70
CA PHE A 372 -6.47 -9.92 4.39
C PHE A 372 -7.72 -9.67 3.55
N LEU A 373 -8.69 -10.58 3.57
CA LEU A 373 -9.98 -10.40 2.90
C LEU A 373 -10.70 -9.16 3.44
N THR A 374 -10.82 -9.06 4.76
CA THR A 374 -11.51 -7.94 5.41
C THR A 374 -10.74 -6.63 5.27
N THR A 375 -9.40 -6.63 5.33
CA THR A 375 -8.62 -5.41 5.04
C THR A 375 -8.85 -4.93 3.61
N GLY A 376 -8.99 -5.84 2.65
CA GLY A 376 -9.32 -5.49 1.26
C GLY A 376 -10.73 -4.92 1.10
N ILE A 377 -11.74 -5.57 1.68
CA ILE A 377 -13.13 -5.07 1.70
C ILE A 377 -13.20 -3.69 2.39
N GLY A 378 -12.60 -3.59 3.57
CA GLY A 378 -12.55 -2.34 4.33
C GLY A 378 -11.82 -1.23 3.59
N ASN A 379 -10.76 -1.56 2.87
CA ASN A 379 -10.02 -0.62 2.03
C ASN A 379 -10.92 -0.03 0.93
N GLY A 380 -11.75 -0.84 0.29
CA GLY A 380 -12.73 -0.39 -0.69
C GLY A 380 -13.83 0.46 -0.05
N SER A 381 -14.42 0.00 1.05
CA SER A 381 -15.55 0.67 1.70
C SER A 381 -15.18 2.00 2.35
N THR A 382 -14.07 2.07 3.09
CA THR A 382 -13.61 3.34 3.70
C THR A 382 -13.19 4.37 2.66
N PHE A 383 -12.55 3.93 1.57
CA PHE A 383 -12.18 4.82 0.47
C PHE A 383 -13.42 5.44 -0.19
N ARG A 384 -14.51 4.65 -0.32
CA ARG A 384 -15.78 5.10 -0.88
C ARG A 384 -16.55 6.07 0.04
N MET A 385 -16.39 5.95 1.37
CA MET A 385 -17.03 6.87 2.33
C MET A 385 -16.54 8.31 2.18
N ILE A 386 -15.27 8.54 1.89
CA ILE A 386 -14.66 9.87 1.88
C ILE A 386 -15.38 10.84 0.94
N PRO A 387 -15.60 10.56 -0.36
CA PRO A 387 -16.31 11.47 -1.24
C PRO A 387 -17.73 11.74 -0.77
N VAL A 388 -18.43 10.74 -0.24
CA VAL A 388 -19.81 10.88 0.26
C VAL A 388 -19.87 11.85 1.45
N ILE A 389 -18.98 11.69 2.42
CA ILE A 389 -18.91 12.52 3.63
C ILE A 389 -18.63 13.98 3.25
N PHE A 390 -17.60 14.23 2.45
CA PHE A 390 -17.17 15.59 2.13
C PHE A 390 -18.13 16.31 1.17
N LEU A 391 -18.78 15.57 0.29
CA LEU A 391 -19.87 16.11 -0.53
C LEU A 391 -21.06 16.52 0.36
N ASN A 392 -21.50 15.64 1.27
CA ASN A 392 -22.61 15.92 2.18
C ASN A 392 -22.31 17.13 3.09
N LEU A 393 -21.09 17.26 3.60
CA LEU A 393 -20.68 18.41 4.44
C LEU A 393 -20.89 19.76 3.73
N LYS A 394 -20.65 19.83 2.42
CA LYS A 394 -20.77 21.08 1.65
C LYS A 394 -22.20 21.31 1.14
N THR A 395 -22.92 20.26 0.76
CA THR A 395 -24.24 20.40 0.16
C THR A 395 -25.38 20.55 1.16
N ARG A 396 -25.24 20.06 2.41
CA ARG A 396 -26.29 20.14 3.44
C ARG A 396 -26.69 21.55 3.83
N ALA A 397 -25.80 22.53 3.77
CA ALA A 397 -26.08 23.94 4.14
C ALA A 397 -26.64 24.75 2.99
N VAL A 398 -26.69 24.19 1.77
CA VAL A 398 -27.15 24.91 0.57
C VAL A 398 -28.63 24.64 0.33
N LEU A 399 -29.40 25.69 0.08
CA LEU A 399 -30.82 25.59 -0.28
C LEU A 399 -30.94 24.83 -1.62
N ARG A 400 -31.80 23.82 -1.68
CA ARG A 400 -32.02 22.99 -2.87
C ARG A 400 -32.43 23.74 -4.13
N ASN A 401 -32.95 24.96 -3.97
CA ASN A 401 -33.46 25.80 -5.08
C ASN A 401 -32.36 26.73 -5.65
N ASP A 402 -31.18 26.79 -5.06
CA ASP A 402 -30.05 27.59 -5.57
C ASP A 402 -29.06 26.67 -6.32
N GLU A 403 -29.31 26.51 -7.63
CA GLU A 403 -28.51 25.64 -8.50
C GLU A 403 -27.05 26.11 -8.59
N VAL A 404 -26.81 27.43 -8.55
CA VAL A 404 -25.44 27.99 -8.65
C VAL A 404 -24.65 27.70 -7.38
N ALA A 405 -25.27 27.95 -6.22
CA ALA A 405 -24.66 27.64 -4.93
C ALA A 405 -24.45 26.12 -4.73
N LEU A 406 -25.42 25.32 -5.20
CA LEU A 406 -25.28 23.84 -5.16
C LEU A 406 -24.14 23.34 -6.04
N ALA A 407 -24.04 23.85 -7.26
CA ALA A 407 -22.91 23.48 -8.16
C ALA A 407 -21.54 23.88 -7.57
N ALA A 408 -21.45 25.07 -6.96
CA ALA A 408 -20.24 25.52 -6.25
C ALA A 408 -19.89 24.60 -5.06
N ALA A 409 -20.87 24.24 -4.23
CA ALA A 409 -20.70 23.35 -3.08
C ALA A 409 -20.27 21.94 -3.51
N VAL A 410 -20.84 21.40 -4.58
CA VAL A 410 -20.44 20.12 -5.17
C VAL A 410 -19.01 20.17 -5.67
N LYS A 411 -18.60 21.25 -6.33
CA LYS A 411 -17.22 21.42 -6.79
C LYS A 411 -16.23 21.47 -5.62
N GLU A 412 -16.57 22.26 -4.59
CA GLU A 412 -15.74 22.38 -3.37
C GLU A 412 -15.63 21.04 -2.63
N GLY A 413 -16.77 20.35 -2.41
CA GLY A 413 -16.81 19.05 -1.75
C GLY A 413 -15.96 17.98 -2.47
N ASN A 414 -16.02 17.94 -3.80
CA ASN A 414 -15.20 17.02 -4.58
C ASN A 414 -13.68 17.36 -4.51
N THR A 415 -13.35 18.65 -4.43
CA THR A 415 -11.96 19.11 -4.28
C THR A 415 -11.40 18.73 -2.92
N GLU A 416 -12.15 18.96 -1.84
CA GLU A 416 -11.76 18.55 -0.49
C GLU A 416 -11.66 17.01 -0.39
N ALA A 417 -12.64 16.28 -0.93
CA ALA A 417 -12.60 14.81 -0.92
C ALA A 417 -11.34 14.25 -1.60
N ALA A 418 -10.93 14.83 -2.73
CA ALA A 418 -9.71 14.41 -3.41
C ALA A 418 -8.45 14.66 -2.57
N ALA A 419 -8.36 15.80 -1.88
CA ALA A 419 -7.26 16.11 -0.97
C ALA A 419 -7.23 15.15 0.24
N VAL A 420 -8.41 14.88 0.83
CA VAL A 420 -8.56 13.94 1.95
C VAL A 420 -8.18 12.52 1.54
N LEU A 421 -8.58 12.04 0.37
CA LEU A 421 -8.19 10.73 -0.15
C LEU A 421 -6.66 10.59 -0.25
N GLY A 422 -5.99 11.62 -0.75
CA GLY A 422 -4.53 11.64 -0.84
C GLY A 422 -3.85 11.60 0.53
N PHE A 423 -4.28 12.47 1.45
CA PHE A 423 -3.71 12.57 2.79
C PHE A 423 -4.00 11.33 3.64
N THR A 424 -5.25 10.85 3.62
CA THR A 424 -5.67 9.63 4.32
C THR A 424 -4.87 8.41 3.83
N GLY A 425 -4.61 8.32 2.53
CA GLY A 425 -3.77 7.28 1.95
C GLY A 425 -2.30 7.36 2.39
N ALA A 426 -1.76 8.56 2.60
CA ALA A 426 -0.43 8.76 3.15
C ALA A 426 -0.37 8.37 4.63
N PHE A 427 -1.32 8.86 5.43
CA PHE A 427 -1.40 8.59 6.85
C PHE A 427 -1.58 7.09 7.14
N ALA A 428 -2.48 6.43 6.43
CA ALA A 428 -2.73 5.00 6.61
C ALA A 428 -1.53 4.11 6.29
N ALA A 429 -0.62 4.55 5.42
CA ALA A 429 0.58 3.79 5.08
C ALA A 429 1.52 3.57 6.28
N TYR A 430 1.42 4.38 7.34
CA TYR A 430 2.15 4.15 8.59
C TYR A 430 1.76 2.83 9.29
N GLY A 431 0.61 2.23 8.96
CA GLY A 431 0.26 0.89 9.43
C GLY A 431 1.30 -0.16 9.05
N GLY A 432 1.93 0.00 7.88
CA GLY A 432 3.06 -0.82 7.44
C GLY A 432 4.31 -0.71 8.33
N PHE A 433 4.44 0.36 9.10
CA PHE A 433 5.45 0.49 10.14
C PHE A 433 4.96 -0.06 11.48
N PHE A 434 3.79 0.37 11.94
CA PHE A 434 3.30 0.04 13.28
C PHE A 434 3.10 -1.46 13.49
N ILE A 435 2.53 -2.18 12.52
CA ILE A 435 2.20 -3.60 12.71
C ILE A 435 3.46 -4.48 12.81
N PRO A 436 4.41 -4.50 11.86
CA PRO A 436 5.61 -5.31 12.00
C PRO A 436 6.44 -4.90 13.21
N LYS A 437 6.55 -3.59 13.49
CA LYS A 437 7.27 -3.08 14.64
C LYS A 437 6.64 -3.54 15.96
N SER A 438 5.31 -3.57 16.05
CA SER A 438 4.59 -4.07 17.22
C SER A 438 4.88 -5.55 17.47
N TYR A 439 4.89 -6.38 16.41
CA TYR A 439 5.29 -7.79 16.55
C TYR A 439 6.71 -7.93 17.10
N GLY A 440 7.68 -7.24 16.48
CA GLY A 440 9.06 -7.31 16.93
C GLY A 440 9.25 -6.83 18.38
N SER A 441 8.56 -5.75 18.77
CA SER A 441 8.61 -5.22 20.13
C SER A 441 7.93 -6.15 21.14
N ALA A 442 6.75 -6.70 20.81
CA ALA A 442 6.04 -7.64 21.66
C ALA A 442 6.87 -8.91 21.89
N ILE A 443 7.41 -9.51 20.84
CA ILE A 443 8.26 -10.71 20.95
C ILE A 443 9.49 -10.43 21.80
N ALA A 444 10.15 -9.28 21.63
CA ALA A 444 11.30 -8.91 22.43
C ALA A 444 10.97 -8.68 23.91
N ALA A 445 9.80 -8.13 24.21
CA ALA A 445 9.40 -7.78 25.57
C ALA A 445 8.74 -8.92 26.33
N THR A 446 7.97 -9.78 25.64
CA THR A 446 7.08 -10.76 26.28
C THR A 446 7.30 -12.21 25.82
N GLY A 447 8.20 -12.43 24.86
CA GLY A 447 8.47 -13.75 24.28
C GLY A 447 7.55 -14.17 23.14
N GLY A 448 6.42 -13.45 22.92
CA GLY A 448 5.46 -13.76 21.88
C GLY A 448 4.79 -12.52 21.28
N PRO A 449 4.04 -12.67 20.15
CA PRO A 449 3.38 -11.58 19.45
C PRO A 449 2.03 -11.16 20.06
N GLU A 450 1.54 -11.85 21.10
CA GLU A 450 0.18 -11.74 21.64
C GLU A 450 -0.12 -10.32 22.09
N LEU A 451 0.82 -9.63 22.76
CA LEU A 451 0.62 -8.24 23.20
C LEU A 451 0.33 -7.31 22.02
N ALA A 452 1.01 -7.50 20.89
CA ALA A 452 0.73 -6.73 19.68
C ALA A 452 -0.68 -7.04 19.14
N LEU A 453 -1.09 -8.30 19.11
CA LEU A 453 -2.42 -8.71 18.65
C LEU A 453 -3.53 -8.14 19.56
N PHE A 454 -3.34 -8.10 20.87
CA PHE A 454 -4.29 -7.44 21.79
C PHE A 454 -4.38 -5.94 21.52
N THR A 455 -3.28 -5.27 21.21
CA THR A 455 -3.33 -3.84 20.83
C THR A 455 -4.09 -3.63 19.54
N PHE A 456 -4.00 -4.56 18.57
CA PHE A 456 -4.77 -4.48 17.32
C PHE A 456 -6.27 -4.69 17.56
N ILE A 457 -6.67 -5.61 18.45
CA ILE A 457 -8.07 -5.76 18.86
C ILE A 457 -8.58 -4.43 19.45
N GLY A 458 -7.83 -3.85 20.41
CA GLY A 458 -8.18 -2.56 21.01
C GLY A 458 -8.33 -1.46 19.95
N PHE A 459 -7.42 -1.40 18.98
CA PHE A 459 -7.49 -0.45 17.88
C PHE A 459 -8.72 -0.67 16.98
N TYR A 460 -9.07 -1.91 16.66
CA TYR A 460 -10.28 -2.20 15.88
C TYR A 460 -11.55 -1.89 16.66
N VAL A 461 -11.58 -2.08 17.99
CA VAL A 461 -12.69 -1.62 18.84
C VAL A 461 -12.86 -0.10 18.74
N VAL A 462 -11.76 0.67 18.77
CA VAL A 462 -11.82 2.14 18.53
C VAL A 462 -12.39 2.45 17.15
N CYS A 463 -11.97 1.73 16.10
CA CYS A 463 -12.51 1.89 14.76
C CYS A 463 -14.01 1.54 14.68
N ILE A 464 -14.47 0.47 15.36
CA ILE A 464 -15.89 0.09 15.44
C ILE A 464 -16.69 1.23 16.07
N VAL A 465 -16.27 1.70 17.26
CA VAL A 465 -16.94 2.78 17.99
C VAL A 465 -16.98 4.05 17.15
N THR A 466 -15.86 4.44 16.53
CA THR A 466 -15.76 5.62 15.67
C THR A 466 -16.70 5.51 14.47
N THR A 467 -16.70 4.37 13.79
CA THR A 467 -17.58 4.14 12.63
C THR A 467 -19.04 4.20 13.02
N TRP A 468 -19.41 3.54 14.13
CA TRP A 468 -20.78 3.54 14.63
C TRP A 468 -21.23 4.95 15.02
N TRP A 469 -20.43 5.64 15.81
CA TRP A 469 -20.80 6.94 16.39
C TRP A 469 -20.98 8.04 15.34
N PHE A 470 -20.06 8.15 14.40
CA PHE A 470 -20.01 9.25 13.44
C PHE A 470 -20.71 8.96 12.12
N TYR A 471 -20.85 7.67 11.71
CA TYR A 471 -21.24 7.31 10.35
C TYR A 471 -22.35 6.27 10.23
N ALA A 472 -22.46 5.28 11.14
CA ALA A 472 -23.35 4.12 10.93
C ALA A 472 -24.69 4.19 11.69
N ARG A 473 -24.77 4.88 12.83
CA ARG A 473 -26.03 5.01 13.58
C ARG A 473 -27.04 5.87 12.82
N ARG A 474 -28.36 5.70 13.12
CA ARG A 474 -29.44 6.42 12.43
C ARG A 474 -29.30 7.96 12.48
N ASP A 475 -28.90 8.50 13.65
CA ASP A 475 -28.68 9.93 13.88
C ASP A 475 -27.19 10.29 13.82
N ALA A 476 -26.43 9.60 12.98
CA ALA A 476 -25.02 9.89 12.80
C ALA A 476 -24.82 11.26 12.16
N GLU A 477 -23.75 11.95 12.56
CA GLU A 477 -23.42 13.28 12.03
C GLU A 477 -23.26 13.26 10.50
N GLN A 478 -22.68 12.20 9.95
CA GLN A 478 -22.49 11.98 8.51
C GLN A 478 -22.86 10.53 8.16
N ALA A 479 -24.16 10.22 8.21
CA ALA A 479 -24.61 8.89 7.80
C ALA A 479 -24.26 8.64 6.31
N CYS A 480 -23.60 7.51 5.99
CA CYS A 480 -23.15 7.18 4.64
C CYS A 480 -23.07 5.64 4.40
#